data_fd05166977d76739a1dccc9ef9a600bf
#
_entry.id   fd05166977d76739a1dccc9ef9a600bf
#
_cell.length_a   1.000
_cell.length_b   1.000
_cell.length_c   1.000
_cell.angle_alpha   90.00
_cell.angle_beta   90.00
_cell.angle_gamma   90.00
#
_symmetry.space_group_name_H-M   'P 1'
#
loop_
_entity.id
_entity.type
_entity.pdbx_description
1 polymer ?
#
loop_
_entity_poly.entity_id
_entity_poly.type
_entity_poly.pdbx_seq_one_letter_code
_entity_poly.pdbx_strand_id
1 'polypeptide(L)'
;MLFRSSWPPGIATAQALIAGDEGGKKGRSLLFGILLGALGSSRLFSFPSLGIKGLPMAGIGIAFIANVFAMIALALGLIVRGYFSHLAPFLEPVAPFFGTDSLPADLGKTYIPHGFMIGAGLISLVQALRIIFASPRGGKDPKPEETYSVSSEALKRTLVLHILLFAVGAVLLAVMGGLWSEMPPEKFALWIVWCAFSASVAPVLVGLSAMHSGWFPGFAVSVIFLSLGIFMGFPPHALALLTGYVASTGPCFADMGYDLKTGWIVRGRGADPLYEMDGRRQQMIEIGRAHV
;
A
#
# COMPACT_ATOMS: atom_id res chain seq x y z
N MET A 1 -12.83 -2.04 -15.45
CA MET A 1 -12.81 -1.18 -14.24
C MET A 1 -11.41 -0.77 -13.82
N LEU A 2 -10.45 -1.66 -13.64
CA LEU A 2 -9.09 -1.35 -13.15
C LEU A 2 -8.42 -0.19 -13.90
N PHE A 3 -8.52 -0.14 -15.22
CA PHE A 3 -7.86 0.86 -16.06
C PHE A 3 -8.53 2.23 -16.05
N ARG A 4 -9.83 2.32 -15.72
CA ARG A 4 -10.55 3.60 -15.59
C ARG A 4 -10.37 4.21 -14.20
N SER A 5 -9.95 3.44 -13.21
CA SER A 5 -9.66 3.92 -11.88
C SER A 5 -8.40 4.78 -11.86
N SER A 6 -8.26 5.64 -10.85
CA SER A 6 -7.23 6.67 -10.83
C SER A 6 -5.81 6.09 -10.79
N TRP A 7 -5.50 5.17 -9.89
CA TRP A 7 -4.15 4.63 -9.70
C TRP A 7 -3.05 5.71 -9.83
N PRO A 8 -3.03 6.73 -8.96
CA PRO A 8 -2.23 7.95 -9.17
C PRO A 8 -0.73 7.69 -9.41
N PRO A 9 -0.05 6.77 -8.70
CA PRO A 9 1.35 6.46 -8.97
C PRO A 9 1.58 5.89 -10.38
N GLY A 10 0.68 5.04 -10.87
CA GLY A 10 0.78 4.49 -12.22
C GLY A 10 0.63 5.57 -13.31
N ILE A 11 -0.21 6.58 -13.07
CA ILE A 11 -0.31 7.74 -13.98
C ILE A 11 1.00 8.54 -13.97
N ALA A 12 1.57 8.79 -12.80
CA ALA A 12 2.82 9.53 -12.66
C ALA A 12 3.98 8.82 -13.36
N THR A 13 4.10 7.51 -13.16
CA THR A 13 5.12 6.67 -13.81
C THR A 13 4.97 6.70 -15.34
N ALA A 14 3.74 6.55 -15.85
CA ALA A 14 3.49 6.62 -17.29
C ALA A 14 3.89 7.99 -17.86
N GLN A 15 3.58 9.09 -17.17
CA GLN A 15 3.97 10.42 -17.61
C GLN A 15 5.49 10.63 -17.58
N ALA A 16 6.19 10.05 -16.61
CA ALA A 16 7.64 10.09 -16.55
C ALA A 16 8.28 9.33 -17.73
N LEU A 17 7.76 8.15 -18.06
CA LEU A 17 8.22 7.36 -19.22
C LEU A 17 7.98 8.10 -20.54
N ILE A 18 6.78 8.63 -20.75
CA ILE A 18 6.42 9.41 -21.93
C ILE A 18 7.31 10.67 -22.04
N ALA A 19 7.57 11.35 -20.93
CA ALA A 19 8.43 12.52 -20.92
C ALA A 19 9.89 12.20 -21.27
N GLY A 20 10.37 11.01 -20.86
CA GLY A 20 11.70 10.52 -21.23
C GLY A 20 11.80 10.19 -22.71
N ASP A 21 10.78 9.56 -23.29
CA ASP A 21 10.74 9.14 -24.68
C ASP A 21 10.53 10.34 -25.63
N GLU A 22 9.52 11.17 -25.40
CA GLU A 22 9.23 12.34 -26.23
C GLU A 22 10.31 13.45 -26.13
N GLY A 23 11.01 13.55 -25.03
CA GLY A 23 12.03 14.57 -24.80
C GLY A 23 11.45 16.00 -24.75
N GLY A 24 12.18 16.97 -25.36
CA GLY A 24 11.72 18.34 -25.48
C GLY A 24 11.38 19.04 -24.14
N LYS A 25 10.23 19.71 -24.07
CA LYS A 25 9.79 20.41 -22.84
C LYS A 25 9.47 19.42 -21.72
N LYS A 26 8.88 18.26 -22.03
CA LYS A 26 8.53 17.22 -21.05
C LYS A 26 9.78 16.59 -20.44
N GLY A 27 10.75 16.23 -21.27
CA GLY A 27 12.04 15.69 -20.83
C GLY A 27 12.81 16.67 -19.95
N ARG A 28 12.81 17.98 -20.30
CA ARG A 28 13.42 19.02 -19.44
C ARG A 28 12.72 19.13 -18.08
N SER A 29 11.40 19.03 -18.02
CA SER A 29 10.66 19.04 -16.76
C SER A 29 10.98 17.81 -15.91
N LEU A 30 11.13 16.63 -16.53
CA LEU A 30 11.56 15.40 -15.85
C LEU A 30 12.97 15.57 -15.28
N LEU A 31 13.93 16.05 -16.10
CA LEU A 31 15.30 16.30 -15.64
C LEU A 31 15.36 17.32 -14.50
N PHE A 32 14.58 18.41 -14.60
CA PHE A 32 14.48 19.40 -13.54
C PHE A 32 13.94 18.77 -12.23
N GLY A 33 12.92 17.92 -12.32
CA GLY A 33 12.39 17.19 -11.17
C GLY A 33 13.43 16.27 -10.51
N ILE A 34 14.23 15.56 -11.32
CA ILE A 34 15.32 14.69 -10.83
C ILE A 34 16.38 15.53 -10.10
N LEU A 35 16.81 16.65 -10.72
CA LEU A 35 17.81 17.54 -10.12
C LEU A 35 17.30 18.18 -8.84
N LEU A 36 16.04 18.64 -8.83
CA LEU A 36 15.41 19.21 -7.65
C LEU A 36 15.31 18.17 -6.52
N GLY A 37 14.92 16.93 -6.86
CA GLY A 37 14.85 15.80 -5.93
C GLY A 37 16.22 15.47 -5.34
N ALA A 38 17.25 15.38 -6.16
CA ALA A 38 18.63 15.09 -5.74
C ALA A 38 19.19 16.22 -4.85
N LEU A 39 19.02 17.48 -5.26
CA LEU A 39 19.44 18.63 -4.46
C LEU A 39 18.70 18.70 -3.14
N GLY A 40 17.37 18.62 -3.16
CA GLY A 40 16.54 18.69 -1.93
C GLY A 40 16.86 17.59 -0.92
N SER A 41 17.15 16.37 -1.41
CA SER A 41 17.53 15.24 -0.55
C SER A 41 18.99 15.31 -0.07
N SER A 42 19.79 16.22 -0.64
CA SER A 42 21.19 16.39 -0.28
C SER A 42 21.34 17.04 1.12
N ARG A 43 22.51 16.85 1.73
CA ARG A 43 22.86 17.50 3.01
C ARG A 43 22.94 19.03 2.93
N LEU A 44 22.91 19.62 1.75
CA LEU A 44 22.87 21.08 1.57
C LEU A 44 21.60 21.70 2.19
N PHE A 45 20.49 20.96 2.18
CA PHE A 45 19.24 21.35 2.81
C PHE A 45 19.11 20.70 4.20
N SER A 46 20.14 20.83 5.04
CA SER A 46 20.09 20.38 6.42
C SER A 46 19.59 21.50 7.31
N PHE A 47 18.60 21.18 8.13
CA PHE A 47 18.05 22.08 9.16
C PHE A 47 18.31 21.44 10.53
N PRO A 48 19.50 21.65 11.13
CA PRO A 48 19.87 21.01 12.39
C PRO A 48 18.89 21.29 13.53
N SER A 49 18.33 22.52 13.55
CA SER A 49 17.30 22.94 14.51
C SER A 49 16.01 22.13 14.42
N LEU A 50 15.71 21.54 13.24
CA LEU A 50 14.56 20.69 13.00
C LEU A 50 14.92 19.20 12.97
N GLY A 51 16.18 18.83 13.24
CA GLY A 51 16.65 17.45 13.14
C GLY A 51 16.62 16.87 11.73
N ILE A 52 16.50 17.72 10.70
CA ILE A 52 16.35 17.30 9.29
C ILE A 52 17.70 17.31 8.60
N LYS A 53 18.13 16.15 8.13
CA LYS A 53 19.34 15.98 7.29
C LYS A 53 18.94 15.75 5.83
N GLY A 54 18.62 16.82 5.13
CA GLY A 54 18.00 16.78 3.80
C GLY A 54 16.48 16.73 3.87
N LEU A 55 15.80 17.27 2.84
CA LEU A 55 14.35 17.22 2.74
C LEU A 55 13.90 15.80 2.29
N PRO A 56 12.76 15.30 2.78
CA PRO A 56 12.21 14.01 2.36
C PRO A 56 11.56 14.11 0.98
N MET A 57 12.35 14.37 -0.06
CA MET A 57 11.85 14.66 -1.41
C MET A 57 11.00 13.54 -1.99
N ALA A 58 11.33 12.27 -1.68
CA ALA A 58 10.48 11.14 -2.07
C ALA A 58 9.08 11.22 -1.42
N GLY A 59 9.01 11.52 -0.13
CA GLY A 59 7.75 11.71 0.58
C GLY A 59 6.96 12.91 0.06
N ILE A 60 7.65 14.02 -0.26
CA ILE A 60 7.04 15.22 -0.88
C ILE A 60 6.44 14.85 -2.23
N GLY A 61 7.16 14.11 -3.08
CA GLY A 61 6.69 13.66 -4.38
C GLY A 61 5.45 12.75 -4.26
N ILE A 62 5.48 11.77 -3.37
CA ILE A 62 4.35 10.86 -3.13
C ILE A 62 3.13 11.65 -2.62
N ALA A 63 3.32 12.56 -1.65
CA ALA A 63 2.24 13.37 -1.13
C ALA A 63 1.64 14.28 -2.19
N PHE A 64 2.47 14.85 -3.08
CA PHE A 64 2.03 15.67 -4.20
C PHE A 64 1.17 14.88 -5.20
N ILE A 65 1.55 13.64 -5.51
CA ILE A 65 0.79 12.75 -6.39
C ILE A 65 -0.53 12.33 -5.73
N ALA A 66 -0.53 12.10 -4.41
CA ALA A 66 -1.70 11.56 -3.71
C ALA A 66 -2.84 12.59 -3.63
N ASN A 67 -2.67 13.68 -2.91
CA ASN A 67 -3.64 14.78 -2.81
C ASN A 67 -3.15 15.90 -1.88
N VAL A 68 -3.90 17.01 -1.85
CA VAL A 68 -3.60 18.18 -1.00
C VAL A 68 -3.55 17.82 0.50
N PHE A 69 -4.43 16.92 0.97
CA PHE A 69 -4.43 16.51 2.38
C PHE A 69 -3.15 15.75 2.76
N ALA A 70 -2.60 14.95 1.84
CA ALA A 70 -1.32 14.28 2.06
C ALA A 70 -0.17 15.29 2.18
N MET A 71 -0.20 16.37 1.39
CA MET A 71 0.78 17.47 1.52
C MET A 71 0.68 18.19 2.86
N ILE A 72 -0.53 18.48 3.32
CA ILE A 72 -0.78 19.09 4.64
C ILE A 72 -0.29 18.16 5.74
N ALA A 73 -0.64 16.88 5.67
CA ALA A 73 -0.22 15.88 6.65
C ALA A 73 1.31 15.73 6.70
N LEU A 74 1.98 15.74 5.55
CA LEU A 74 3.44 15.72 5.46
C LEU A 74 4.05 16.97 6.11
N ALA A 75 3.54 18.16 5.80
CA ALA A 75 4.03 19.41 6.36
C ALA A 75 3.87 19.44 7.89
N LEU A 76 2.70 19.07 8.39
CA LEU A 76 2.44 18.96 9.84
C LEU A 76 3.34 17.91 10.48
N GLY A 77 3.54 16.74 9.86
CA GLY A 77 4.45 15.71 10.36
C GLY A 77 5.90 16.17 10.46
N LEU A 78 6.37 16.94 9.49
CA LEU A 78 7.73 17.53 9.52
C LEU A 78 7.86 18.56 10.63
N ILE A 79 6.85 19.42 10.83
CA ILE A 79 6.82 20.40 11.92
C ILE A 79 6.83 19.69 13.27
N VAL A 80 5.93 18.73 13.48
CA VAL A 80 5.87 17.96 14.73
C VAL A 80 7.19 17.24 15.00
N ARG A 81 7.79 16.60 13.98
CA ARG A 81 9.08 15.94 14.13
C ARG A 81 10.19 16.92 14.52
N GLY A 82 10.24 18.08 13.88
CA GLY A 82 11.28 19.08 14.11
C GLY A 82 11.20 19.73 15.50
N TYR A 83 9.99 19.94 15.99
CA TYR A 83 9.74 20.55 17.30
C TYR A 83 9.40 19.56 18.39
N PHE A 84 9.54 18.26 18.15
CA PHE A 84 9.10 17.24 19.10
C PHE A 84 9.80 17.35 20.47
N SER A 85 11.09 17.68 20.50
CA SER A 85 11.83 17.90 21.74
C SER A 85 11.26 19.04 22.60
N HIS A 86 10.63 20.02 21.98
CA HIS A 86 9.93 21.12 22.67
C HIS A 86 8.50 20.75 23.06
N LEU A 87 7.88 19.83 22.33
CA LEU A 87 6.52 19.34 22.60
C LEU A 87 6.50 18.22 23.63
N ALA A 88 7.57 17.43 23.73
CA ALA A 88 7.66 16.28 24.62
C ALA A 88 7.31 16.63 26.09
N PRO A 89 7.78 17.72 26.69
CA PRO A 89 7.43 18.09 28.08
C PRO A 89 5.91 18.29 28.28
N PHE A 90 5.19 18.80 27.27
CA PHE A 90 3.74 18.98 27.34
C PHE A 90 2.98 17.65 27.20
N LEU A 91 3.62 16.63 26.60
CA LEU A 91 3.07 15.29 26.44
C LEU A 91 3.48 14.35 27.56
N GLU A 92 4.39 14.76 28.46
CA GLU A 92 4.87 13.97 29.60
C GLU A 92 3.74 13.40 30.46
N PRO A 93 2.63 14.14 30.76
CA PRO A 93 1.52 13.62 31.55
C PRO A 93 0.81 12.41 30.93
N VAL A 94 0.95 12.21 29.62
CA VAL A 94 0.36 11.04 28.90
C VAL A 94 1.38 9.93 28.67
N ALA A 95 2.65 10.10 29.08
CA ALA A 95 3.69 9.09 28.92
C ALA A 95 3.30 7.72 29.54
N PRO A 96 2.69 7.66 30.75
CA PRO A 96 2.26 6.38 31.33
C PRO A 96 1.23 5.63 30.47
N PHE A 97 0.42 6.36 29.70
CA PHE A 97 -0.53 5.74 28.76
C PHE A 97 0.18 4.97 27.63
N PHE A 98 1.43 5.34 27.34
CA PHE A 98 2.29 4.63 26.37
C PHE A 98 3.22 3.61 27.04
N GLY A 99 3.04 3.31 28.33
CA GLY A 99 3.84 2.33 29.07
C GLY A 99 5.27 2.77 29.33
N THR A 100 5.52 4.08 29.40
CA THR A 100 6.84 4.67 29.69
C THR A 100 6.74 5.72 30.80
N ASP A 101 7.82 5.88 31.59
CA ASP A 101 7.86 6.89 32.66
C ASP A 101 8.18 8.29 32.10
N SER A 102 8.80 8.36 30.91
CA SER A 102 9.14 9.60 30.23
C SER A 102 9.14 9.42 28.70
N LEU A 103 8.84 10.49 27.96
CA LEU A 103 8.89 10.47 26.50
C LEU A 103 10.32 10.76 26.01
N PRO A 104 10.85 9.97 25.06
CA PRO A 104 12.12 10.28 24.42
C PRO A 104 12.06 11.63 23.70
N ALA A 105 13.16 12.35 23.68
CA ALA A 105 13.27 13.62 22.95
C ALA A 105 13.16 13.45 21.42
N ASP A 106 13.37 12.25 20.91
CA ASP A 106 13.26 11.89 19.48
C ASP A 106 11.96 11.15 19.21
N LEU A 107 11.11 11.74 18.38
CA LEU A 107 9.84 11.15 17.93
C LEU A 107 10.02 9.73 17.33
N GLY A 108 11.15 9.48 16.66
CA GLY A 108 11.44 8.18 16.05
C GLY A 108 11.65 7.05 17.07
N LYS A 109 11.92 7.38 18.33
CA LYS A 109 12.08 6.43 19.44
C LYS A 109 10.78 6.18 20.20
N THR A 110 9.70 6.84 19.82
CA THR A 110 8.36 6.63 20.38
C THR A 110 7.56 5.69 19.51
N TYR A 111 6.47 5.11 20.02
CA TYR A 111 5.51 4.36 19.22
C TYR A 111 4.50 5.25 18.49
N ILE A 112 4.58 6.59 18.64
CA ILE A 112 3.67 7.55 18.00
C ILE A 112 3.65 7.40 16.46
N PRO A 113 4.79 7.30 15.74
CA PRO A 113 4.76 7.09 14.29
C PRO A 113 4.07 5.79 13.89
N HIS A 114 4.26 4.71 14.66
CA HIS A 114 3.60 3.42 14.42
C HIS A 114 2.08 3.53 14.63
N GLY A 115 1.66 4.18 15.72
CA GLY A 115 0.24 4.44 16.00
C GLY A 115 -0.41 5.30 14.90
N PHE A 116 0.32 6.30 14.38
CA PHE A 116 -0.15 7.12 13.27
C PHE A 116 -0.37 6.31 11.98
N MET A 117 0.57 5.43 11.64
CA MET A 117 0.46 4.54 10.48
C MET A 117 -0.72 3.55 10.64
N ILE A 118 -0.88 2.97 11.83
CA ILE A 118 -2.00 2.07 12.13
C ILE A 118 -3.33 2.82 12.03
N GLY A 119 -3.43 4.01 12.63
CA GLY A 119 -4.63 4.83 12.58
C GLY A 119 -5.03 5.23 11.16
N ALA A 120 -4.06 5.65 10.34
CA ALA A 120 -4.27 5.95 8.93
C ALA A 120 -4.78 4.72 8.16
N GLY A 121 -4.20 3.55 8.44
CA GLY A 121 -4.63 2.28 7.85
C GLY A 121 -6.04 1.87 8.28
N LEU A 122 -6.40 2.05 9.54
CA LEU A 122 -7.75 1.78 10.03
C LEU A 122 -8.79 2.66 9.35
N ILE A 123 -8.51 3.96 9.18
CA ILE A 123 -9.39 4.87 8.45
C ILE A 123 -9.52 4.45 6.99
N SER A 124 -8.42 4.10 6.34
CA SER A 124 -8.43 3.60 4.96
C SER A 124 -9.26 2.31 4.84
N LEU A 125 -9.16 1.41 5.82
CA LEU A 125 -9.97 0.20 5.90
C LEU A 125 -11.46 0.52 6.03
N VAL A 126 -11.83 1.44 6.94
CA VAL A 126 -13.23 1.88 7.10
C VAL A 126 -13.76 2.50 5.81
N GLN A 127 -12.96 3.30 5.12
CA GLN A 127 -13.33 3.89 3.83
C GLN A 127 -13.53 2.80 2.75
N ALA A 128 -12.62 1.83 2.65
CA ALA A 128 -12.74 0.71 1.71
C ALA A 128 -14.01 -0.12 2.01
N LEU A 129 -14.26 -0.45 3.27
CA LEU A 129 -15.49 -1.16 3.66
C LEU A 129 -16.75 -0.35 3.34
N ARG A 130 -16.74 0.97 3.58
CA ARG A 130 -17.87 1.84 3.18
C ARG A 130 -18.11 1.81 1.67
N ILE A 131 -17.06 1.79 0.84
CA ILE A 131 -17.19 1.69 -0.62
C ILE A 131 -17.80 0.34 -1.02
N ILE A 132 -17.37 -0.75 -0.38
CA ILE A 132 -17.86 -2.11 -0.66
C ILE A 132 -19.33 -2.26 -0.26
N PHE A 133 -19.70 -1.77 0.94
CA PHE A 133 -21.02 -1.97 1.51
C PHE A 133 -21.99 -0.80 1.25
N ALA A 134 -21.52 0.34 0.74
CA ALA A 134 -22.41 1.41 0.31
C ALA A 134 -23.18 0.91 -0.91
N SER A 135 -24.47 0.63 -0.73
CA SER A 135 -25.36 0.41 -1.86
C SER A 135 -25.23 1.58 -2.85
N PRO A 136 -25.22 1.33 -4.14
CA PRO A 136 -25.30 2.41 -5.13
C PRO A 136 -26.53 3.26 -4.80
N ARG A 137 -26.33 4.45 -4.26
CA ARG A 137 -27.42 5.41 -4.11
C ARG A 137 -27.93 5.67 -5.51
N GLY A 138 -29.18 5.29 -5.75
CA GLY A 138 -29.84 5.34 -7.03
C GLY A 138 -29.68 6.67 -7.74
N GLY A 139 -28.69 6.74 -8.61
CA GLY A 139 -28.64 7.68 -9.70
C GLY A 139 -29.55 7.14 -10.80
N LYS A 140 -30.55 7.89 -11.17
CA LYS A 140 -31.59 7.56 -12.17
C LYS A 140 -31.10 7.54 -13.63
N ASP A 141 -29.83 7.46 -13.88
CA ASP A 141 -29.31 7.26 -15.24
C ASP A 141 -28.69 5.88 -15.33
N PRO A 142 -29.24 4.97 -16.13
CA PRO A 142 -28.51 3.79 -16.55
C PRO A 142 -27.33 4.31 -17.38
N LYS A 143 -26.14 4.40 -16.71
CA LYS A 143 -24.90 4.55 -17.48
C LYS A 143 -24.90 3.44 -18.53
N PRO A 144 -24.57 3.76 -19.79
CA PRO A 144 -24.45 2.74 -20.84
C PRO A 144 -23.63 1.58 -20.25
N GLU A 145 -24.11 0.36 -20.44
CA GLU A 145 -23.51 -0.87 -19.91
C GLU A 145 -22.00 -0.75 -19.99
N GLU A 146 -21.35 -0.58 -18.83
CA GLU A 146 -19.91 -0.60 -18.78
C GLU A 146 -19.53 -2.03 -19.19
N THR A 147 -19.10 -2.19 -20.42
CA THR A 147 -18.67 -3.47 -20.96
C THR A 147 -17.48 -3.91 -20.14
N TYR A 148 -17.73 -4.72 -19.13
CA TYR A 148 -16.65 -5.33 -18.35
C TYR A 148 -15.84 -6.22 -19.28
N SER A 149 -14.53 -6.01 -19.33
CA SER A 149 -13.62 -6.82 -20.15
C SER A 149 -13.53 -8.28 -19.69
N VAL A 150 -14.17 -8.62 -18.57
CA VAL A 150 -14.19 -9.96 -17.98
C VAL A 150 -15.63 -10.29 -17.57
N SER A 151 -16.12 -11.49 -17.94
CA SER A 151 -17.43 -11.95 -17.52
C SER A 151 -17.50 -12.15 -16.01
N SER A 152 -18.69 -12.00 -15.43
CA SER A 152 -18.92 -12.22 -13.99
C SER A 152 -18.52 -13.64 -13.55
N GLU A 153 -18.66 -14.60 -14.44
CA GLU A 153 -18.34 -16.01 -14.21
C GLU A 153 -16.82 -16.24 -14.20
N ALA A 154 -16.10 -15.65 -15.14
CA ALA A 154 -14.64 -15.67 -15.15
C ALA A 154 -14.05 -14.97 -13.91
N LEU A 155 -14.66 -13.85 -13.47
CA LEU A 155 -14.24 -13.17 -12.26
C LEU A 155 -14.41 -14.05 -11.01
N LYS A 156 -15.56 -14.72 -10.87
CA LYS A 156 -15.83 -15.65 -9.76
C LYS A 156 -14.82 -16.81 -9.74
N ARG A 157 -14.59 -17.42 -10.93
CA ARG A 157 -13.63 -18.51 -11.07
C ARG A 157 -12.21 -18.08 -10.68
N THR A 158 -11.79 -16.90 -11.12
CA THR A 158 -10.48 -16.35 -10.79
C THR A 158 -10.36 -16.06 -9.30
N LEU A 159 -11.41 -15.52 -8.67
CA LEU A 159 -11.41 -15.25 -7.24
C LEU A 159 -11.28 -16.54 -6.42
N VAL A 160 -12.04 -17.58 -6.76
CA VAL A 160 -11.93 -18.90 -6.11
C VAL A 160 -10.54 -19.47 -6.26
N LEU A 161 -9.97 -19.40 -7.48
CA LEU A 161 -8.60 -19.87 -7.73
C LEU A 161 -7.59 -19.12 -6.88
N HIS A 162 -7.70 -17.80 -6.74
CA HIS A 162 -6.81 -17.00 -5.88
C HIS A 162 -6.89 -17.41 -4.41
N ILE A 163 -8.11 -17.59 -3.88
CA ILE A 163 -8.30 -18.06 -2.50
C ILE A 163 -7.65 -19.43 -2.30
N LEU A 164 -7.82 -20.35 -3.25
CA LEU A 164 -7.18 -21.67 -3.20
C LEU A 164 -5.65 -21.57 -3.25
N LEU A 165 -5.09 -20.72 -4.10
CA LEU A 165 -3.63 -20.51 -4.17
C LEU A 165 -3.09 -19.92 -2.87
N PHE A 166 -3.78 -18.96 -2.26
CA PHE A 166 -3.38 -18.43 -0.96
C PHE A 166 -3.51 -19.47 0.15
N ALA A 167 -4.51 -20.35 0.09
CA ALA A 167 -4.62 -21.46 1.02
C ALA A 167 -3.45 -22.47 0.86
N VAL A 168 -3.09 -22.81 -0.36
CA VAL A 168 -1.91 -23.64 -0.64
C VAL A 168 -0.64 -22.97 -0.14
N GLY A 169 -0.47 -21.67 -0.38
CA GLY A 169 0.67 -20.90 0.13
C GLY A 169 0.74 -20.90 1.66
N ALA A 170 -0.40 -20.76 2.35
CA ALA A 170 -0.47 -20.84 3.80
C ALA A 170 -0.05 -22.23 4.33
N VAL A 171 -0.51 -23.30 3.66
CA VAL A 171 -0.09 -24.67 4.00
C VAL A 171 1.41 -24.86 3.79
N LEU A 172 1.94 -24.40 2.66
CA LEU A 172 3.38 -24.49 2.38
C LEU A 172 4.21 -23.77 3.42
N LEU A 173 3.81 -22.53 3.78
CA LEU A 173 4.46 -21.74 4.83
C LEU A 173 4.38 -22.44 6.19
N ALA A 174 3.23 -23.01 6.54
CA ALA A 174 3.06 -23.73 7.80
C ALA A 174 3.97 -24.96 7.88
N VAL A 175 4.09 -25.71 6.79
CA VAL A 175 4.93 -26.90 6.71
C VAL A 175 6.42 -26.53 6.69
N MET A 176 6.83 -25.59 5.82
CA MET A 176 8.22 -25.13 5.72
C MET A 176 8.71 -24.45 6.99
N GLY A 177 7.82 -23.71 7.67
CA GLY A 177 8.09 -23.09 8.97
C GLY A 177 8.06 -24.07 10.14
N GLY A 178 7.72 -25.34 9.95
CA GLY A 178 7.69 -26.33 11.02
C GLY A 178 6.60 -26.09 12.07
N LEU A 179 5.55 -25.29 11.76
CA LEU A 179 4.52 -24.89 12.73
C LEU A 179 3.73 -26.06 13.32
N TRP A 180 3.71 -27.21 12.63
CA TRP A 180 3.08 -28.43 13.09
C TRP A 180 3.71 -28.99 14.39
N SER A 181 4.95 -28.60 14.69
CA SER A 181 5.64 -29.00 15.93
C SER A 181 5.49 -27.96 17.07
N GLU A 182 5.02 -26.74 16.76
CA GLU A 182 4.96 -25.64 17.73
C GLU A 182 3.57 -25.44 18.33
N MET A 183 2.55 -26.06 17.75
CA MET A 183 1.17 -25.88 18.21
C MET A 183 0.34 -27.14 18.01
N PRO A 184 -0.73 -27.31 18.83
CA PRO A 184 -1.63 -28.45 18.68
C PRO A 184 -2.39 -28.42 17.34
N PRO A 185 -2.84 -29.60 16.84
CA PRO A 185 -3.44 -29.72 15.49
C PRO A 185 -4.60 -28.76 15.22
N GLU A 186 -5.43 -28.48 16.20
CA GLU A 186 -6.54 -27.55 16.04
C GLU A 186 -6.05 -26.11 15.81
N LYS A 187 -5.04 -25.67 16.55
CA LYS A 187 -4.43 -24.35 16.35
C LYS A 187 -3.67 -24.26 15.02
N PHE A 188 -3.01 -25.34 14.63
CA PHE A 188 -2.35 -25.43 13.33
C PHE A 188 -3.34 -25.27 12.18
N ALA A 189 -4.46 -25.99 12.22
CA ALA A 189 -5.54 -25.85 11.24
C ALA A 189 -6.14 -24.43 11.24
N LEU A 190 -6.41 -23.88 12.43
CA LEU A 190 -6.92 -22.51 12.58
C LEU A 190 -5.95 -21.48 12.00
N TRP A 191 -4.64 -21.65 12.21
CA TRP A 191 -3.64 -20.75 11.64
C TRP A 191 -3.64 -20.78 10.11
N ILE A 192 -3.73 -21.96 9.49
CA ILE A 192 -3.79 -22.08 8.03
C ILE A 192 -5.02 -21.33 7.48
N VAL A 193 -6.18 -21.55 8.09
CA VAL A 193 -7.43 -20.88 7.68
C VAL A 193 -7.32 -19.37 7.85
N TRP A 194 -6.80 -18.91 9.00
CA TRP A 194 -6.61 -17.50 9.28
C TRP A 194 -5.60 -16.85 8.35
N CYS A 195 -4.49 -17.51 8.09
CA CYS A 195 -3.44 -17.05 7.18
C CYS A 195 -3.97 -16.91 5.73
N ALA A 196 -4.68 -17.94 5.24
CA ALA A 196 -5.30 -17.92 3.91
C ALA A 196 -6.38 -16.82 3.79
N PHE A 197 -7.21 -16.65 4.80
CA PHE A 197 -8.20 -15.58 4.87
C PHE A 197 -7.53 -14.21 4.84
N SER A 198 -6.54 -13.98 5.70
CA SER A 198 -5.81 -12.71 5.80
C SER A 198 -5.12 -12.35 4.49
N ALA A 199 -4.42 -13.32 3.88
CA ALA A 199 -3.75 -13.14 2.58
C ALA A 199 -4.74 -12.89 1.43
N SER A 200 -5.97 -13.39 1.51
CA SER A 200 -7.02 -13.15 0.52
C SER A 200 -7.67 -11.77 0.67
N VAL A 201 -7.82 -11.29 1.89
CA VAL A 201 -8.49 -10.02 2.21
C VAL A 201 -7.53 -8.84 2.07
N ALA A 202 -6.26 -8.99 2.46
CA ALA A 202 -5.28 -7.93 2.42
C ALA A 202 -5.15 -7.25 1.04
N PRO A 203 -5.04 -7.97 -0.10
CA PRO A 203 -4.99 -7.37 -1.43
C PRO A 203 -6.20 -6.49 -1.75
N VAL A 204 -7.39 -6.89 -1.33
CA VAL A 204 -8.61 -6.11 -1.56
C VAL A 204 -8.55 -4.77 -0.81
N LEU A 205 -8.18 -4.81 0.47
CA LEU A 205 -8.09 -3.62 1.32
C LEU A 205 -7.00 -2.66 0.84
N VAL A 206 -5.81 -3.21 0.60
CA VAL A 206 -4.65 -2.45 0.14
C VAL A 206 -4.89 -1.91 -1.27
N GLY A 207 -5.41 -2.74 -2.17
CA GLY A 207 -5.69 -2.36 -3.55
C GLY A 207 -6.75 -1.28 -3.69
N LEU A 208 -7.86 -1.34 -2.92
CA LEU A 208 -8.87 -0.29 -2.93
C LEU A 208 -8.31 1.05 -2.45
N SER A 209 -7.49 1.04 -1.40
CA SER A 209 -6.83 2.26 -0.93
C SER A 209 -5.86 2.81 -1.97
N ALA A 210 -4.98 1.97 -2.51
CA ALA A 210 -4.00 2.33 -3.54
C ALA A 210 -4.66 2.90 -4.80
N MET A 211 -5.76 2.28 -5.23
CA MET A 211 -6.51 2.67 -6.42
C MET A 211 -7.07 4.09 -6.33
N HIS A 212 -7.52 4.51 -5.16
CA HIS A 212 -8.18 5.79 -4.97
C HIS A 212 -7.25 6.89 -4.46
N SER A 213 -6.39 6.58 -3.49
CA SER A 213 -5.54 7.57 -2.82
C SER A 213 -4.09 7.57 -3.29
N GLY A 214 -3.65 6.54 -4.03
CA GLY A 214 -2.24 6.35 -4.35
C GLY A 214 -1.38 5.90 -3.16
N TRP A 215 -1.99 5.69 -2.00
CA TRP A 215 -1.36 5.17 -0.79
C TRP A 215 -1.87 3.76 -0.50
N PHE A 216 -0.98 2.83 -0.18
CA PHE A 216 -1.37 1.49 0.23
C PHE A 216 -1.01 1.24 1.71
N PRO A 217 -1.99 0.97 2.57
CA PRO A 217 -1.80 0.78 4.00
C PRO A 217 -1.31 -0.63 4.35
N GLY A 218 -0.33 -1.17 3.61
CA GLY A 218 0.14 -2.56 3.75
C GLY A 218 0.61 -2.88 5.17
N PHE A 219 1.38 -1.97 5.77
CA PHE A 219 1.82 -2.11 7.16
C PHE A 219 0.64 -2.18 8.15
N ALA A 220 -0.31 -1.26 8.05
CA ALA A 220 -1.44 -1.23 8.96
C ALA A 220 -2.34 -2.45 8.83
N VAL A 221 -2.60 -2.90 7.60
CA VAL A 221 -3.36 -4.13 7.32
C VAL A 221 -2.66 -5.34 7.94
N SER A 222 -1.34 -5.45 7.77
CA SER A 222 -0.54 -6.54 8.36
C SER A 222 -0.60 -6.53 9.89
N VAL A 223 -0.50 -5.35 10.52
CA VAL A 223 -0.59 -5.21 11.98
C VAL A 223 -1.98 -5.57 12.51
N ILE A 224 -3.05 -5.26 11.76
CA ILE A 224 -4.41 -5.66 12.15
C ILE A 224 -4.53 -7.19 12.19
N PHE A 225 -4.11 -7.88 11.12
CA PHE A 225 -4.16 -9.34 11.09
C PHE A 225 -3.21 -9.99 12.11
N LEU A 226 -2.03 -9.40 12.34
CA LEU A 226 -1.12 -9.78 13.41
C LEU A 226 -1.80 -9.68 14.78
N SER A 227 -2.42 -8.54 15.10
CA SER A 227 -3.07 -8.31 16.38
C SER A 227 -4.18 -9.31 16.65
N LEU A 228 -5.00 -9.59 15.63
CA LEU A 228 -6.03 -10.61 15.73
C LEU A 228 -5.43 -12.02 15.90
N GLY A 229 -4.30 -12.31 15.25
CA GLY A 229 -3.55 -13.55 15.45
C GLY A 229 -3.00 -13.70 16.88
N ILE A 230 -2.58 -12.60 17.50
CA ILE A 230 -2.18 -12.58 18.92
C ILE A 230 -3.37 -12.95 19.82
N PHE A 231 -4.54 -12.36 19.59
CA PHE A 231 -5.75 -12.70 20.33
C PHE A 231 -6.19 -14.17 20.15
N MET A 232 -5.91 -14.77 18.99
CA MET A 232 -6.11 -16.21 18.75
C MET A 232 -5.07 -17.08 19.46
N GLY A 233 -4.04 -16.49 20.06
CA GLY A 233 -3.00 -17.19 20.82
C GLY A 233 -2.01 -17.95 19.94
N PHE A 234 -1.70 -17.46 18.75
CA PHE A 234 -0.64 -18.04 17.92
C PHE A 234 0.76 -17.74 18.49
N PRO A 235 1.70 -18.67 18.39
CA PRO A 235 3.07 -18.45 18.86
C PRO A 235 3.80 -17.40 17.99
N PRO A 236 4.87 -16.75 18.52
CA PRO A 236 5.55 -15.64 17.84
C PRO A 236 6.08 -15.99 16.45
N HIS A 237 6.58 -17.19 16.24
CA HIS A 237 7.06 -17.64 14.93
C HIS A 237 5.91 -17.73 13.92
N ALA A 238 4.79 -18.31 14.30
CA ALA A 238 3.58 -18.38 13.47
C ALA A 238 3.04 -16.98 13.12
N LEU A 239 3.09 -16.05 14.09
CA LEU A 239 2.73 -14.65 13.86
C LEU A 239 3.67 -13.93 12.89
N ALA A 240 4.96 -14.21 12.96
CA ALA A 240 5.94 -13.65 12.02
C ALA A 240 5.67 -14.12 10.58
N LEU A 241 5.43 -15.42 10.37
CA LEU A 241 5.08 -15.97 9.06
C LEU A 241 3.76 -15.42 8.53
N LEU A 242 2.73 -15.34 9.37
CA LEU A 242 1.45 -14.70 9.03
C LEU A 242 1.66 -13.26 8.55
N THR A 243 2.39 -12.47 9.35
CA THR A 243 2.61 -11.05 9.05
C THR A 243 3.40 -10.86 7.77
N GLY A 244 4.45 -11.66 7.55
CA GLY A 244 5.24 -11.63 6.31
C GLY A 244 4.39 -11.97 5.09
N TYR A 245 3.53 -12.98 5.20
CA TYR A 245 2.66 -13.38 4.10
C TYR A 245 1.63 -12.31 3.75
N VAL A 246 0.97 -11.73 4.75
CA VAL A 246 0.02 -10.63 4.55
C VAL A 246 0.72 -9.39 3.99
N ALA A 247 1.90 -9.06 4.53
CA ALA A 247 2.68 -7.91 4.09
C ALA A 247 3.18 -8.04 2.64
N SER A 248 3.37 -9.24 2.14
CA SER A 248 3.77 -9.47 0.74
C SER A 248 2.58 -9.39 -0.21
N THR A 249 1.45 -10.02 0.13
CA THR A 249 0.31 -10.15 -0.79
C THR A 249 -0.41 -8.83 -1.06
N GLY A 250 -0.63 -8.01 -0.03
CA GLY A 250 -1.32 -6.73 -0.15
C GLY A 250 -0.58 -5.72 -1.04
N PRO A 251 0.66 -5.32 -0.72
CA PRO A 251 1.46 -4.41 -1.53
C PRO A 251 1.70 -4.92 -2.95
N CYS A 252 2.00 -6.21 -3.14
CA CYS A 252 2.21 -6.80 -4.46
C CYS A 252 0.99 -6.58 -5.39
N PHE A 253 -0.22 -6.70 -4.88
CA PHE A 253 -1.43 -6.41 -5.64
C PHE A 253 -1.55 -4.93 -6.02
N ALA A 254 -1.18 -4.01 -5.12
CA ALA A 254 -1.19 -2.58 -5.40
C ALA A 254 -0.15 -2.21 -6.47
N ASP A 255 1.06 -2.73 -6.37
CA ASP A 255 2.16 -2.50 -7.32
C ASP A 255 1.79 -3.02 -8.70
N MET A 256 1.23 -4.23 -8.79
CA MET A 256 0.69 -4.76 -10.04
C MET A 256 -0.39 -3.85 -10.65
N GLY A 257 -1.24 -3.24 -9.83
CA GLY A 257 -2.23 -2.26 -10.26
C GLY A 257 -1.59 -1.00 -10.86
N TYR A 258 -0.52 -0.49 -10.25
CA TYR A 258 0.25 0.65 -10.76
C TYR A 258 0.92 0.31 -12.09
N ASP A 259 1.57 -0.84 -12.18
CA ASP A 259 2.25 -1.29 -13.40
C ASP A 259 1.29 -1.47 -14.57
N LEU A 260 0.17 -2.15 -14.33
CA LEU A 260 -0.86 -2.33 -15.35
C LEU A 260 -1.47 -1.00 -15.81
N LYS A 261 -1.66 -0.05 -14.89
CA LYS A 261 -2.13 1.30 -15.21
C LYS A 261 -1.12 2.06 -16.07
N THR A 262 0.16 1.99 -15.70
CA THR A 262 1.27 2.56 -16.45
C THR A 262 1.28 2.04 -17.88
N GLY A 263 1.28 0.74 -18.05
CA GLY A 263 1.30 0.11 -19.37
C GLY A 263 0.09 0.45 -20.23
N TRP A 264 -1.12 0.50 -19.63
CA TRP A 264 -2.32 0.91 -20.35
C TRP A 264 -2.23 2.35 -20.89
N ILE A 265 -1.67 3.27 -20.10
CA ILE A 265 -1.50 4.67 -20.55
C ILE A 265 -0.47 4.74 -21.67
N VAL A 266 0.68 4.08 -21.52
CA VAL A 266 1.77 4.09 -22.50
C VAL A 266 1.33 3.47 -23.82
N ARG A 267 0.47 2.45 -23.79
CA ARG A 267 -0.11 1.81 -24.98
C ARG A 267 -1.28 2.57 -25.59
N GLY A 268 -1.52 3.82 -25.25
CA GLY A 268 -2.55 4.66 -25.88
C GLY A 268 -3.95 4.47 -25.28
N ARG A 269 -4.06 3.99 -24.03
CA ARG A 269 -5.31 3.87 -23.28
C ARG A 269 -6.36 2.95 -23.93
N GLY A 270 -5.89 1.95 -24.67
CA GLY A 270 -6.78 0.99 -25.36
C GLY A 270 -7.35 1.51 -26.68
N ALA A 271 -6.72 2.51 -27.29
CA ALA A 271 -7.12 3.01 -28.62
C ALA A 271 -7.05 1.93 -29.70
N ASP A 272 -6.06 1.04 -29.62
CA ASP A 272 -5.98 -0.19 -30.40
C ASP A 272 -6.22 -1.40 -29.46
N PRO A 273 -7.38 -2.09 -29.58
CA PRO A 273 -7.70 -3.22 -28.70
C PRO A 273 -6.77 -4.42 -28.83
N LEU A 274 -6.27 -4.71 -30.05
CA LEU A 274 -5.36 -5.84 -30.29
C LEU A 274 -4.00 -5.57 -29.67
N TYR A 275 -3.45 -4.40 -29.91
CA TYR A 275 -2.17 -3.97 -29.33
C TYR A 275 -2.25 -3.93 -27.79
N GLU A 276 -3.38 -3.45 -27.24
CA GLU A 276 -3.59 -3.44 -25.78
C GLU A 276 -3.64 -4.87 -25.22
N MET A 277 -4.34 -5.79 -25.88
CA MET A 277 -4.44 -7.18 -25.42
C MET A 277 -3.07 -7.88 -25.38
N ASP A 278 -2.32 -7.78 -26.46
CA ASP A 278 -1.01 -8.41 -26.55
C ASP A 278 0.01 -7.78 -25.62
N GLY A 279 0.06 -6.44 -25.57
CA GLY A 279 0.97 -5.71 -24.68
C GLY A 279 0.65 -5.96 -23.20
N ARG A 280 -0.62 -6.05 -22.82
CA ARG A 280 -1.00 -6.41 -21.47
C ARG A 280 -0.59 -7.84 -21.10
N ARG A 281 -0.74 -8.79 -22.01
CA ARG A 281 -0.31 -10.17 -21.80
C ARG A 281 1.20 -10.25 -21.59
N GLN A 282 1.99 -9.57 -22.39
CA GLN A 282 3.44 -9.50 -22.23
C GLN A 282 3.82 -8.85 -20.91
N GLN A 283 3.21 -7.71 -20.57
CA GLN A 283 3.45 -7.02 -19.31
C GLN A 283 3.15 -7.90 -18.09
N MET A 284 2.07 -8.66 -18.10
CA MET A 284 1.75 -9.58 -17.01
C MET A 284 2.80 -10.69 -16.86
N ILE A 285 3.37 -11.19 -17.95
CA ILE A 285 4.47 -12.17 -17.91
C ILE A 285 5.74 -11.53 -17.32
N GLU A 286 6.07 -10.31 -17.73
CA GLU A 286 7.26 -9.60 -17.23
C GLU A 286 7.12 -9.22 -15.74
N ILE A 287 5.96 -8.74 -15.31
CA ILE A 287 5.68 -8.49 -13.90
C ILE A 287 5.86 -9.80 -13.10
N GLY A 288 5.33 -10.92 -13.56
CA GLY A 288 5.51 -12.21 -12.91
C GLY A 288 6.97 -12.64 -12.81
N ARG A 289 7.79 -12.35 -13.82
CA ARG A 289 9.24 -12.65 -13.81
C ARG A 289 10.03 -11.72 -12.91
N ALA A 290 9.63 -10.47 -12.77
CA ALA A 290 10.33 -9.50 -11.94
C ALA A 290 10.16 -9.78 -10.43
N HIS A 291 9.13 -10.56 -10.05
CA HIS A 291 8.80 -10.86 -8.66
C HIS A 291 9.20 -12.30 -8.23
N VAL A 292 9.90 -13.03 -9.09
CA VAL A 292 10.51 -14.35 -8.81
C VAL A 292 12.01 -14.20 -8.69
#